data_d63dc9df18dad47556d95ca000151e4c
#
_entry.id   d63dc9df18dad47556d95ca000151e4c
#
_cell.length_a   1.000
_cell.length_b   1.000
_cell.length_c   1.000
_cell.angle_alpha   90.00
_cell.angle_beta   90.00
_cell.angle_gamma   90.00
#
_symmetry.space_group_name_H-M   'P 1'
#
loop_
_entity.id
_entity.type
_entity.pdbx_description
1 polymer ?
#
loop_
_entity_poly.entity_id
_entity_poly.type
_entity_poly.pdbx_seq_one_letter_code
_entity_poly.pdbx_strand_id
1 'polypeptide(L)'
;MAEEVHILIVDDEPTILLGLSHVLRRAGADVTPCLGRDEAEEAIRKQVFDLALLDVRLSGSESHAGLDLLTLLKQRSPHTHVIVMTAYGTDEIRREAMARGASHYCDKPINLDHLLGLVKNLPTPSSRSS
;
A
#
# COMPACT_ATOMS: atom_id res chain seq x y z
N MET A 1 -14.07 12.87 -17.84
CA MET A 1 -14.06 11.54 -17.23
C MET A 1 -13.27 11.57 -15.95
N ALA A 2 -13.76 10.85 -14.96
CA ALA A 2 -13.04 10.74 -13.71
C ALA A 2 -11.79 9.88 -13.91
N GLU A 3 -10.66 10.33 -13.40
CA GLU A 3 -9.45 9.55 -13.43
C GLU A 3 -9.49 8.54 -12.29
N GLU A 4 -9.04 7.32 -12.57
CA GLU A 4 -9.04 6.28 -11.56
C GLU A 4 -7.86 6.44 -10.61
N VAL A 5 -8.12 6.15 -9.33
CA VAL A 5 -7.07 6.04 -8.34
C VAL A 5 -6.45 4.64 -8.48
N HIS A 6 -5.14 4.58 -8.59
CA HIS A 6 -4.41 3.31 -8.73
C HIS A 6 -3.82 2.90 -7.39
N ILE A 7 -4.20 1.73 -6.92
CA ILE A 7 -3.82 1.24 -5.60
C ILE A 7 -3.06 -0.08 -5.73
N LEU A 8 -1.90 -0.14 -5.10
CA LEU A 8 -1.13 -1.37 -4.96
C LEU A 8 -1.42 -1.97 -3.58
N ILE A 9 -1.71 -3.27 -3.52
CA ILE A 9 -1.87 -3.96 -2.25
C ILE A 9 -0.90 -5.13 -2.23
N VAL A 10 -0.06 -5.21 -1.20
CA VAL A 10 0.90 -6.29 -1.05
C VAL A 10 0.65 -6.99 0.29
N ASP A 11 0.20 -8.23 0.22
CA ASP A 11 -0.11 -9.03 1.40
C ASP A 11 -0.07 -10.50 1.00
N ASP A 12 0.63 -11.32 1.76
CA ASP A 12 0.76 -12.74 1.44
C ASP A 12 -0.42 -13.59 1.91
N GLU A 13 -1.40 -12.98 2.57
CA GLU A 13 -2.63 -13.66 2.96
C GLU A 13 -3.69 -13.45 1.89
N PRO A 14 -4.02 -14.48 1.10
CA PRO A 14 -4.96 -14.32 -0.02
C PRO A 14 -6.33 -13.79 0.39
N THR A 15 -6.83 -14.19 1.55
CA THR A 15 -8.13 -13.76 2.02
C THR A 15 -8.18 -12.25 2.25
N ILE A 16 -7.13 -11.71 2.89
CA ILE A 16 -7.04 -10.28 3.14
C ILE A 16 -6.88 -9.53 1.82
N LEU A 17 -5.99 -10.03 0.96
CA LEU A 17 -5.74 -9.41 -0.33
C LEU A 17 -7.00 -9.32 -1.17
N LEU A 18 -7.76 -10.40 -1.26
CA LEU A 18 -9.00 -10.43 -2.02
C LEU A 18 -10.06 -9.52 -1.42
N GLY A 19 -10.19 -9.52 -0.09
CA GLY A 19 -11.19 -8.71 0.58
C GLY A 19 -10.95 -7.22 0.39
N LEU A 20 -9.71 -6.78 0.59
CA LEU A 20 -9.35 -5.38 0.41
C LEU A 20 -9.52 -4.96 -1.05
N SER A 21 -9.07 -5.83 -1.98
CA SER A 21 -9.20 -5.54 -3.40
C SER A 21 -10.66 -5.34 -3.79
N HIS A 22 -11.53 -6.22 -3.30
CA HIS A 22 -12.95 -6.13 -3.61
C HIS A 22 -13.56 -4.81 -3.13
N VAL A 23 -13.29 -4.45 -1.88
CA VAL A 23 -13.83 -3.22 -1.28
C VAL A 23 -13.35 -1.99 -2.06
N LEU A 24 -12.08 -1.95 -2.38
CA LEU A 24 -11.51 -0.79 -3.06
C LEU A 24 -11.97 -0.69 -4.51
N ARG A 25 -12.11 -1.81 -5.20
CA ARG A 25 -12.66 -1.80 -6.57
C ARG A 25 -14.10 -1.33 -6.58
N ARG A 26 -14.89 -1.73 -5.60
CA ARG A 26 -16.27 -1.25 -5.50
C ARG A 26 -16.32 0.25 -5.24
N ALA A 27 -15.30 0.81 -4.63
CA ALA A 27 -15.20 2.25 -4.41
C ALA A 27 -14.69 3.00 -5.64
N GLY A 28 -14.41 2.30 -6.73
CA GLY A 28 -14.01 2.92 -8.00
C GLY A 28 -12.52 2.92 -8.27
N ALA A 29 -11.71 2.27 -7.45
CA ALA A 29 -10.28 2.26 -7.64
C ALA A 29 -9.85 1.14 -8.59
N ASP A 30 -8.72 1.36 -9.27
CA ASP A 30 -8.00 0.33 -9.98
C ASP A 30 -7.01 -0.30 -9.01
N VAL A 31 -7.12 -1.60 -8.79
CA VAL A 31 -6.34 -2.29 -7.75
C VAL A 31 -5.41 -3.32 -8.38
N THR A 32 -4.15 -3.28 -7.97
CA THR A 32 -3.15 -4.28 -8.34
C THR A 32 -2.77 -5.08 -7.09
N PRO A 33 -3.32 -6.29 -6.93
CA PRO A 33 -3.00 -7.13 -5.77
C PRO A 33 -1.75 -7.95 -6.02
N CYS A 34 -0.88 -8.02 -5.02
CA CYS A 34 0.36 -8.80 -5.09
C CYS A 34 0.50 -9.64 -3.83
N LEU A 35 0.84 -10.92 -4.01
CA LEU A 35 1.02 -11.84 -2.89
C LEU A 35 2.41 -11.79 -2.30
N GLY A 36 3.37 -11.20 -2.99
CA GLY A 36 4.73 -11.19 -2.50
C GLY A 36 5.56 -10.08 -3.09
N ARG A 37 6.81 -10.07 -2.66
CA ARG A 37 7.76 -9.02 -2.99
C ARG A 37 8.04 -8.92 -4.50
N ASP A 38 8.28 -10.05 -5.16
CA ASP A 38 8.67 -10.03 -6.56
C ASP A 38 7.56 -9.47 -7.45
N GLU A 39 6.32 -9.88 -7.20
CA GLU A 39 5.18 -9.34 -7.93
C GLU A 39 5.05 -7.84 -7.70
N ALA A 40 5.25 -7.41 -6.46
CA ALA A 40 5.14 -5.99 -6.10
C ALA A 40 6.23 -5.16 -6.78
N GLU A 41 7.46 -5.66 -6.79
CA GLU A 41 8.56 -4.96 -7.45
C GLU A 41 8.28 -4.79 -8.95
N GLU A 42 7.76 -5.83 -9.57
CA GLU A 42 7.39 -5.78 -10.99
C GLU A 42 6.32 -4.71 -11.23
N ALA A 43 5.28 -4.71 -10.39
CA ALA A 43 4.20 -3.73 -10.52
C ALA A 43 4.72 -2.30 -10.33
N ILE A 44 5.59 -2.08 -9.37
CA ILE A 44 6.16 -0.76 -9.09
C ILE A 44 6.98 -0.25 -10.28
N ARG A 45 7.67 -1.15 -10.99
CA ARG A 45 8.44 -0.77 -12.17
C ARG A 45 7.55 -0.41 -13.35
N LYS A 46 6.36 -1.01 -13.43
CA LYS A 46 5.48 -0.86 -14.60
C LYS A 46 4.54 0.31 -14.54
N GLN A 47 4.14 0.73 -13.35
CA GLN A 47 3.20 1.85 -13.24
C GLN A 47 3.39 2.62 -11.95
N VAL A 48 2.82 3.82 -11.93
CA VAL A 48 2.80 4.69 -10.76
C VAL A 48 1.49 4.46 -10.01
N PHE A 49 1.57 4.34 -8.70
CA PHE A 49 0.40 4.16 -7.84
C PHE A 49 0.14 5.42 -7.02
N ASP A 50 -1.12 5.67 -6.74
CA ASP A 50 -1.54 6.78 -5.88
C ASP A 50 -1.43 6.39 -4.42
N LEU A 51 -1.68 5.12 -4.13
CA LEU A 51 -1.68 4.58 -2.78
C LEU A 51 -1.09 3.17 -2.83
N ALA A 52 -0.34 2.82 -1.81
CA ALA A 52 0.12 1.44 -1.62
C ALA A 52 -0.19 0.99 -0.22
N LEU A 53 -0.75 -0.21 -0.09
CA LEU A 53 -0.97 -0.87 1.19
C LEU A 53 0.06 -1.99 1.28
N LEU A 54 0.98 -1.88 2.21
CA LEU A 54 2.10 -2.82 2.32
C LEU A 54 2.08 -3.55 3.65
N ASP A 55 2.09 -4.88 3.59
CA ASP A 55 2.33 -5.69 4.78
C ASP A 55 3.83 -5.72 5.03
N VAL A 56 4.24 -5.50 6.27
CA VAL A 56 5.66 -5.53 6.64
C VAL A 56 6.25 -6.91 6.44
N ARG A 57 5.51 -7.94 6.88
CA ARG A 57 5.97 -9.32 6.81
C ARG A 57 5.36 -10.03 5.63
N LEU A 58 6.18 -10.30 4.64
CA LEU A 58 5.75 -11.06 3.48
C LEU A 58 6.44 -12.42 3.52
N SER A 59 5.68 -13.46 3.12
CA SER A 59 6.19 -14.83 3.01
C SER A 59 6.65 -15.44 4.32
N GLY A 60 6.05 -15.03 5.44
CA GLY A 60 6.29 -15.65 6.73
C GLY A 60 7.73 -15.57 7.24
N SER A 61 8.56 -14.79 6.61
CA SER A 61 9.97 -14.71 6.99
C SER A 61 10.20 -13.61 8.01
N GLU A 62 11.41 -13.62 8.57
CA GLU A 62 11.84 -12.54 9.45
C GLU A 62 12.17 -11.28 8.66
N SER A 63 12.17 -11.36 7.36
CA SER A 63 12.50 -10.23 6.53
C SER A 63 11.45 -9.13 6.65
N HIS A 64 11.91 -7.92 6.51
CA HIS A 64 11.04 -6.75 6.48
C HIS A 64 10.83 -6.32 5.03
N ALA A 65 10.39 -7.27 4.19
CA ALA A 65 10.24 -7.03 2.76
C ALA A 65 9.29 -5.88 2.46
N GLY A 66 8.26 -5.71 3.28
CA GLY A 66 7.35 -4.57 3.12
C GLY A 66 8.04 -3.23 3.32
N LEU A 67 8.99 -3.15 4.23
CA LEU A 67 9.76 -1.92 4.44
C LEU A 67 10.70 -1.65 3.27
N ASP A 68 11.27 -2.68 2.68
CA ASP A 68 12.11 -2.52 1.49
C ASP A 68 11.28 -2.04 0.31
N LEU A 69 10.07 -2.56 0.16
CA LEU A 69 9.15 -2.10 -0.88
C LEU A 69 8.76 -0.63 -0.67
N LEU A 70 8.55 -0.23 0.58
CA LEU A 70 8.28 1.16 0.91
C LEU A 70 9.41 2.07 0.43
N THR A 71 10.65 1.67 0.71
CA THR A 71 11.81 2.44 0.26
C THR A 71 11.85 2.55 -1.25
N LEU A 72 11.62 1.42 -1.94
CA LEU A 72 11.60 1.40 -3.40
C LEU A 72 10.52 2.33 -3.96
N LEU A 73 9.31 2.26 -3.41
CA LEU A 73 8.21 3.12 -3.83
C LEU A 73 8.56 4.60 -3.69
N LYS A 74 9.12 4.98 -2.55
CA LYS A 74 9.46 6.38 -2.31
C LYS A 74 10.59 6.86 -3.20
N GLN A 75 11.50 5.99 -3.58
CA GLN A 75 12.57 6.33 -4.52
C GLN A 75 12.03 6.54 -5.93
N ARG A 76 11.11 5.68 -6.36
CA ARG A 76 10.58 5.74 -7.73
C ARG A 76 9.40 6.69 -7.88
N SER A 77 8.60 6.85 -6.82
CA SER A 77 7.39 7.68 -6.87
C SER A 77 7.16 8.34 -5.52
N PRO A 78 7.86 9.45 -5.24
CA PRO A 78 7.74 10.10 -3.92
C PRO A 78 6.32 10.53 -3.57
N HIS A 79 5.45 10.70 -4.56
CA HIS A 79 4.08 11.15 -4.33
C HIS A 79 3.12 10.03 -3.96
N THR A 80 3.54 8.78 -4.07
CA THR A 80 2.69 7.66 -3.67
C THR A 80 2.50 7.68 -2.14
N HIS A 81 1.26 7.68 -1.71
CA HIS A 81 0.95 7.54 -0.29
C HIS A 81 1.08 6.08 0.10
N VAL A 82 1.74 5.80 1.21
CA VAL A 82 1.96 4.43 1.62
C VAL A 82 1.39 4.21 3.01
N ILE A 83 0.53 3.19 3.12
CA ILE A 83 0.01 2.72 4.40
C ILE A 83 0.69 1.39 4.68
N VAL A 84 1.40 1.32 5.80
CA VAL A 84 2.02 0.08 6.25
C VAL A 84 1.06 -0.59 7.22
N MET A 85 0.82 -1.87 7.03
CA MET A 85 -0.04 -2.64 7.91
C MET A 85 0.67 -3.92 8.33
N THR A 86 0.40 -4.38 9.54
CA THR A 86 1.03 -5.60 10.04
C THR A 86 0.22 -6.19 11.19
N ALA A 87 0.24 -7.53 11.30
CA ALA A 87 -0.40 -8.21 12.42
C ALA A 87 0.47 -8.18 13.67
N TYR A 88 1.78 -8.04 13.50
CA TYR A 88 2.75 -8.14 14.59
C TYR A 88 3.72 -6.97 14.57
N GLY A 89 3.16 -5.76 14.66
CA GLY A 89 3.97 -4.57 14.65
C GLY A 89 4.58 -4.28 16.02
N THR A 90 5.72 -3.62 16.01
CA THR A 90 6.38 -3.11 17.21
C THR A 90 6.60 -1.61 17.03
N ASP A 91 6.90 -0.93 18.13
CA ASP A 91 7.23 0.50 18.06
C ASP A 91 8.44 0.74 17.17
N GLU A 92 9.40 -0.18 17.19
CA GLU A 92 10.59 -0.09 16.34
C GLU A 92 10.22 -0.15 14.87
N ILE A 93 9.38 -1.11 14.49
CA ILE A 93 8.92 -1.25 13.10
C ILE A 93 8.12 -0.02 12.68
N ARG A 94 7.26 0.47 13.56
CA ARG A 94 6.47 1.68 13.26
C ARG A 94 7.37 2.87 13.01
N ARG A 95 8.36 3.08 13.87
CA ARG A 95 9.31 4.19 13.70
C ARG A 95 10.10 4.06 12.40
N GLU A 96 10.51 2.84 12.08
CA GLU A 96 11.24 2.60 10.84
C GLU A 96 10.38 2.88 9.62
N ALA A 97 9.12 2.44 9.63
CA ALA A 97 8.20 2.70 8.52
C ALA A 97 7.99 4.19 8.32
N MET A 98 7.75 4.91 9.40
CA MET A 98 7.53 6.36 9.30
C MET A 98 8.79 7.08 8.84
N ALA A 99 9.96 6.64 9.31
CA ALA A 99 11.24 7.22 8.89
C ALA A 99 11.52 7.01 7.40
N ARG A 100 11.04 5.90 6.84
CA ARG A 100 11.19 5.61 5.40
C ARG A 100 10.14 6.29 4.54
N GLY A 101 9.18 6.99 5.13
CA GLY A 101 8.23 7.79 4.41
C GLY A 101 6.80 7.28 4.34
N ALA A 102 6.44 6.32 5.20
CA ALA A 102 5.04 5.87 5.26
C ALA A 102 4.14 7.02 5.69
N SER A 103 2.97 7.11 5.08
CA SER A 103 1.98 8.11 5.46
C SER A 103 1.20 7.69 6.69
N HIS A 104 0.95 6.39 6.82
CA HIS A 104 0.21 5.82 7.94
C HIS A 104 0.76 4.45 8.29
N TYR A 105 0.56 4.06 9.54
CA TYR A 105 0.90 2.74 10.04
C TYR A 105 -0.30 2.21 10.79
N CYS A 106 -0.73 1.01 10.45
CA CYS A 106 -1.93 0.40 11.04
C CYS A 106 -1.68 -1.04 11.44
N ASP A 107 -2.31 -1.44 12.54
CA ASP A 107 -2.34 -2.86 12.90
C ASP A 107 -3.47 -3.53 12.14
N LYS A 108 -3.27 -4.81 11.82
CA LYS A 108 -4.33 -5.61 11.21
C LYS A 108 -5.34 -6.05 12.26
N PRO A 109 -6.63 -6.17 11.93
CA PRO A 109 -7.24 -5.86 10.64
C PRO A 109 -7.43 -4.35 10.48
N ILE A 110 -7.21 -3.87 9.25
CA ILE A 110 -7.39 -2.44 8.98
C ILE A 110 -8.89 -2.09 9.03
N ASN A 111 -9.18 -0.92 9.57
CA ASN A 111 -10.55 -0.43 9.59
C ASN A 111 -10.93 0.04 8.19
N LEU A 112 -11.94 -0.61 7.58
CA LEU A 112 -12.32 -0.35 6.21
C LEU A 112 -12.88 1.06 6.01
N ASP A 113 -13.66 1.56 6.95
CA ASP A 113 -14.20 2.93 6.84
C ASP A 113 -13.08 3.95 6.87
N HIS A 114 -12.09 3.74 7.72
CA HIS A 114 -10.93 4.61 7.80
C HIS A 114 -10.13 4.56 6.48
N LEU A 115 -9.93 3.36 5.96
CA LEU A 115 -9.23 3.18 4.69
C LEU A 115 -9.95 3.90 3.54
N LEU A 116 -11.26 3.72 3.45
CA LEU A 116 -12.05 4.38 2.40
C LEU A 116 -11.98 5.90 2.53
N GLY A 117 -11.96 6.41 3.76
CA GLY A 117 -11.79 7.83 4.00
C GLY A 117 -10.44 8.35 3.51
N LEU A 118 -9.37 7.57 3.75
CA LEU A 118 -8.05 7.94 3.26
C LEU A 118 -8.01 7.96 1.73
N VAL A 119 -8.65 6.99 1.08
CA VAL A 119 -8.70 6.92 -0.38
C VAL A 119 -9.43 8.14 -0.95
N LYS A 120 -10.55 8.54 -0.34
CA LYS A 120 -11.33 9.69 -0.79
C LYS A 120 -10.57 10.99 -0.67
N ASN A 121 -9.65 11.07 0.28
CA ASN A 121 -8.87 12.29 0.52
C ASN A 121 -7.56 12.35 -0.24
N LEU A 122 -7.27 11.35 -1.09
CA LEU A 122 -6.07 11.39 -1.92
C LEU A 122 -6.19 12.48 -2.97
N PRO A 123 -5.09 13.15 -3.32
CA PRO A 123 -5.11 14.07 -4.45
C PRO A 123 -5.48 13.32 -5.73
N THR A 124 -6.22 13.98 -6.61
CA THR A 124 -6.53 13.35 -7.90
C THR A 124 -5.26 13.23 -8.74
N PRO A 125 -5.21 12.25 -9.67
CA PRO A 125 -4.04 12.11 -10.54
C PRO A 125 -3.68 13.39 -11.28
N SER A 126 -4.66 14.17 -11.72
CA SER A 126 -4.39 15.43 -12.41
C SER A 126 -3.73 16.48 -11.50
N SER A 127 -3.99 16.44 -10.20
CA SER A 127 -3.35 17.36 -9.25
C SER A 127 -1.86 17.08 -9.10
N ARG A 128 -1.44 15.84 -9.35
CA ARG A 128 -0.06 15.43 -9.15
C ARG A 128 0.81 15.64 -10.37
N SER A 129 0.21 15.87 -11.51
CA SER A 129 0.95 16.03 -12.76
C SER A 129 1.50 17.44 -12.96
N SER A 130 1.15 18.34 -12.10
CA SER A 130 1.63 19.73 -12.20
C SER A 130 2.94 19.97 -11.50
#